data_3962e806e436f78d4f11c76c3537e876
#
_entry.id   3962e806e436f78d4f11c76c3537e876
#
_cell.length_a   1.000
_cell.length_b   1.000
_cell.length_c   1.000
_cell.angle_alpha   90.00
_cell.angle_beta   90.00
_cell.angle_gamma   90.00
#
_symmetry.space_group_name_H-M   'P 1'
#
loop_
_entity.id
_entity.type
_entity.pdbx_description
1 polymer ?
#
loop_
_entity_poly.entity_id
_entity_poly.type
_entity_poly.pdbx_seq_one_letter_code
_entity_poly.pdbx_strand_id
1 'polypeptide(L)'
;MEENKTIEKNAITQSAEDLGLVVPKNMGDYVNNTMAKYMEQGLVVPKDYNVQNAVIGSYLIIQKDEKLKNCDKTSIASSLIDMAVLGLNASKGQCYFVPYNNKLSLQPSYFGKIMAIKRIKGVIDIRTDVIYKDTEYELLVDEYGNDDIVIKNACPLDKRSFDNIIGAWCRIILDKEVWGSESYCCIMTLEQIHKSWNQGSMKGKSPAHINFADEMCKKTVINRCCKNFVNSAKDQDILIETINRTSSSEYEERPTITPSEAKVIDL
;
A
#
# COMPACT_ATOMS: atom_id res chain seq x y z
N MET A 1 23.21 20.40 -19.55
CA MET A 1 22.13 20.03 -18.59
C MET A 1 20.75 19.94 -19.23
N GLU A 2 20.49 20.60 -20.37
CA GLU A 2 19.18 20.47 -21.07
C GLU A 2 19.06 19.20 -21.93
N GLU A 3 20.14 18.68 -22.48
CA GLU A 3 20.12 17.46 -23.30
C GLU A 3 19.73 16.19 -22.52
N ASN A 4 20.16 16.07 -21.26
CA ASN A 4 19.78 14.92 -20.42
C ASN A 4 18.28 14.90 -20.04
N LYS A 5 17.65 16.08 -19.86
CA LYS A 5 16.20 16.18 -19.56
C LYS A 5 15.33 15.80 -20.75
N THR A 6 15.81 16.03 -21.98
CA THR A 6 15.08 15.70 -23.21
C THR A 6 15.15 14.20 -23.52
N ILE A 7 16.27 13.54 -23.19
CA ILE A 7 16.47 12.09 -23.38
C ILE A 7 15.57 11.29 -22.45
N GLU A 8 15.42 11.68 -21.16
CA GLU A 8 14.53 11.00 -20.24
C GLU A 8 13.05 11.15 -20.61
N LYS A 9 12.62 12.29 -21.15
CA LYS A 9 11.24 12.52 -21.60
C LYS A 9 10.82 11.64 -22.78
N ASN A 10 11.73 11.29 -23.67
CA ASN A 10 11.42 10.47 -24.85
C ASN A 10 11.52 8.97 -24.58
N ALA A 11 12.20 8.54 -23.52
CA ALA A 11 12.50 7.14 -23.25
C ALA A 11 11.24 6.29 -22.94
N ILE A 12 10.22 6.83 -22.29
CA ILE A 12 8.97 6.09 -22.01
C ILE A 12 8.16 5.87 -23.28
N THR A 13 8.04 6.91 -24.11
CA THR A 13 7.29 6.84 -25.35
C THR A 13 7.98 5.87 -26.32
N GLN A 14 9.30 5.92 -26.37
CA GLN A 14 10.10 5.09 -27.28
C GLN A 14 10.10 3.61 -26.86
N SER A 15 10.27 3.28 -25.57
CA SER A 15 10.20 1.91 -25.10
C SER A 15 8.79 1.30 -25.21
N ALA A 16 7.74 2.09 -25.13
CA ALA A 16 6.37 1.63 -25.34
C ALA A 16 6.09 1.36 -26.82
N GLU A 17 6.59 2.20 -27.73
CA GLU A 17 6.49 2.02 -29.17
C GLU A 17 7.28 0.78 -29.65
N ASP A 18 8.47 0.56 -29.13
CA ASP A 18 9.33 -0.61 -29.41
C ASP A 18 8.69 -1.93 -28.98
N LEU A 19 7.82 -1.89 -27.96
CA LEU A 19 7.05 -3.04 -27.48
C LEU A 19 5.68 -3.17 -28.15
N GLY A 20 5.36 -2.33 -29.13
CA GLY A 20 4.05 -2.29 -29.79
C GLY A 20 2.91 -1.81 -28.90
N LEU A 21 3.23 -1.09 -27.81
CA LEU A 21 2.30 -0.66 -26.79
C LEU A 21 2.05 0.84 -26.92
N VAL A 22 0.91 1.21 -27.42
CA VAL A 22 0.49 2.61 -27.49
C VAL A 22 -0.04 3.04 -26.11
N VAL A 23 0.88 3.43 -25.22
CA VAL A 23 0.47 4.30 -24.11
C VAL A 23 0.14 5.65 -24.75
N PRO A 24 -1.06 6.21 -24.55
CA PRO A 24 -1.35 7.53 -25.08
C PRO A 24 -0.25 8.50 -24.66
N LYS A 25 0.41 9.12 -25.62
CA LYS A 25 1.58 10.00 -25.41
C LYS A 25 1.31 11.00 -24.27
N ASN A 26 0.10 11.55 -24.24
CA ASN A 26 -0.36 12.51 -23.24
C ASN A 26 -0.45 11.94 -21.81
N MET A 27 -0.74 10.65 -21.63
CA MET A 27 -0.84 10.04 -20.30
C MET A 27 0.54 9.72 -19.73
N GLY A 28 1.43 9.18 -20.55
CA GLY A 28 2.83 8.94 -20.15
C GLY A 28 3.53 10.24 -19.76
N ASP A 29 3.37 11.29 -20.57
CA ASP A 29 3.94 12.62 -20.31
C ASP A 29 3.35 13.23 -19.02
N TYR A 30 2.04 13.09 -18.79
CA TYR A 30 1.41 13.59 -17.57
C TYR A 30 1.94 12.89 -16.32
N VAL A 31 2.04 11.56 -16.31
CA VAL A 31 2.59 10.81 -15.17
C VAL A 31 4.04 11.21 -14.92
N ASN A 32 4.87 11.30 -15.97
CA ASN A 32 6.28 11.69 -15.84
C ASN A 32 6.47 13.10 -15.31
N ASN A 33 5.74 14.07 -15.86
CA ASN A 33 5.83 15.45 -15.42
C ASN A 33 5.39 15.61 -13.97
N THR A 34 4.35 14.86 -13.55
CA THR A 34 3.89 14.89 -12.16
C THR A 34 4.91 14.23 -11.23
N MET A 35 5.48 13.08 -11.61
CA MET A 35 6.54 12.44 -10.83
C MET A 35 7.77 13.33 -10.71
N ALA A 36 8.20 14.01 -11.79
CA ALA A 36 9.31 14.95 -11.74
C ALA A 36 9.06 16.08 -10.73
N LYS A 37 7.85 16.67 -10.72
CA LYS A 37 7.47 17.70 -9.73
C LYS A 37 7.51 17.16 -8.29
N TYR A 38 7.04 15.94 -8.06
CA TYR A 38 7.09 15.35 -6.72
C TYR A 38 8.53 15.05 -6.26
N MET A 39 9.40 14.63 -7.18
CA MET A 39 10.84 14.46 -6.88
C MET A 39 11.52 15.79 -6.56
N GLU A 40 11.16 16.89 -7.25
CA GLU A 40 11.61 18.24 -6.91
C GLU A 40 11.12 18.69 -5.52
N GLN A 41 9.96 18.21 -5.06
CA GLN A 41 9.39 18.45 -3.73
C GLN A 41 9.93 17.50 -2.64
N GLY A 42 10.90 16.64 -2.97
CA GLY A 42 11.55 15.77 -2.00
C GLY A 42 11.11 14.30 -2.03
N LEU A 43 10.19 13.90 -2.93
CA LEU A 43 9.86 12.48 -3.07
C LEU A 43 11.09 11.68 -3.51
N VAL A 44 11.48 10.72 -2.69
CA VAL A 44 12.57 9.79 -3.01
C VAL A 44 12.00 8.51 -3.62
N VAL A 45 12.32 8.26 -4.88
CA VAL A 45 11.99 7.00 -5.56
C VAL A 45 13.10 5.98 -5.27
N PRO A 46 12.78 4.70 -4.93
CA PRO A 46 13.79 3.68 -4.71
C PRO A 46 14.70 3.51 -5.94
N LYS A 47 16.02 3.35 -5.71
CA LYS A 47 17.01 3.23 -6.79
C LYS A 47 16.71 2.12 -7.79
N ASP A 48 16.15 1.01 -7.30
CA ASP A 48 15.83 -0.17 -8.10
C ASP A 48 14.38 -0.17 -8.65
N TYR A 49 13.64 0.91 -8.45
CA TYR A 49 12.27 1.05 -8.95
C TYR A 49 12.26 1.73 -10.31
N ASN A 50 11.98 0.96 -11.34
CA ASN A 50 11.79 1.47 -12.68
C ASN A 50 10.34 1.93 -12.87
N VAL A 51 10.11 3.23 -12.72
CA VAL A 51 8.79 3.88 -12.88
C VAL A 51 8.19 3.55 -14.25
N GLN A 52 8.99 3.59 -15.32
CA GLN A 52 8.54 3.37 -16.68
C GLN A 52 7.98 1.96 -16.87
N ASN A 53 8.74 0.94 -16.45
CA ASN A 53 8.31 -0.45 -16.57
C ASN A 53 7.05 -0.72 -15.71
N ALA A 54 6.97 -0.13 -14.52
CA ALA A 54 5.81 -0.28 -13.66
C ALA A 54 4.55 0.37 -14.29
N VAL A 55 4.67 1.56 -14.85
CA VAL A 55 3.56 2.27 -15.50
C VAL A 55 3.11 1.54 -16.77
N ILE A 56 4.04 1.14 -17.64
CA ILE A 56 3.72 0.41 -18.88
C ILE A 56 3.04 -0.93 -18.53
N GLY A 57 3.62 -1.72 -17.63
CA GLY A 57 3.06 -3.00 -17.22
C GLY A 57 1.65 -2.86 -16.63
N SER A 58 1.43 -1.83 -15.83
CA SER A 58 0.13 -1.54 -15.23
C SER A 58 -0.90 -1.04 -16.23
N TYR A 59 -0.49 -0.20 -17.17
CA TYR A 59 -1.35 0.25 -18.25
C TYR A 59 -1.84 -0.92 -19.11
N LEU A 60 -0.97 -1.92 -19.37
CA LEU A 60 -1.37 -3.15 -20.06
C LEU A 60 -2.42 -3.96 -19.31
N ILE A 61 -2.29 -4.05 -17.97
CA ILE A 61 -3.30 -4.71 -17.13
C ILE A 61 -4.64 -3.98 -17.28
N ILE A 62 -4.62 -2.65 -17.23
CA ILE A 62 -5.81 -1.80 -17.38
C ILE A 62 -6.44 -2.00 -18.77
N GLN A 63 -5.65 -2.04 -19.84
CA GLN A 63 -6.16 -2.19 -21.20
C GLN A 63 -6.77 -3.57 -21.48
N LYS A 64 -6.38 -4.61 -20.77
CA LYS A 64 -6.93 -5.97 -20.92
C LYS A 64 -8.29 -6.17 -20.25
N ASP A 65 -8.66 -5.31 -19.32
CA ASP A 65 -9.93 -5.38 -18.59
C ASP A 65 -10.86 -4.25 -19.05
N GLU A 66 -11.98 -4.61 -19.66
CA GLU A 66 -12.96 -3.63 -20.20
C GLU A 66 -13.53 -2.70 -19.13
N LYS A 67 -13.66 -3.16 -17.87
CA LYS A 67 -14.16 -2.31 -16.77
C LYS A 67 -13.13 -1.27 -16.36
N LEU A 68 -11.85 -1.65 -16.33
CA LEU A 68 -10.76 -0.74 -15.98
C LEU A 68 -10.47 0.26 -17.09
N LYS A 69 -10.45 -0.22 -18.33
CA LYS A 69 -10.18 0.58 -19.55
C LYS A 69 -11.20 1.70 -19.76
N ASN A 70 -12.46 1.43 -19.41
CA ASN A 70 -13.56 2.40 -19.60
C ASN A 70 -13.69 3.39 -18.44
N CYS A 71 -12.85 3.32 -17.41
CA CYS A 71 -12.80 4.33 -16.36
C CYS A 71 -12.35 5.69 -16.91
N ASP A 72 -12.69 6.75 -16.17
CA ASP A 72 -12.25 8.10 -16.46
C ASP A 72 -10.72 8.20 -16.59
N LYS A 73 -10.25 8.84 -17.66
CA LYS A 73 -8.81 8.93 -17.99
C LYS A 73 -7.99 9.63 -16.92
N THR A 74 -8.57 10.63 -16.25
CA THR A 74 -7.90 11.35 -15.17
C THR A 74 -7.70 10.43 -13.97
N SER A 75 -8.70 9.61 -13.65
CA SER A 75 -8.60 8.63 -12.55
C SER A 75 -7.59 7.51 -12.86
N ILE A 76 -7.47 7.11 -14.13
CA ILE A 76 -6.43 6.15 -14.57
C ILE A 76 -5.04 6.76 -14.35
N ALA A 77 -4.82 8.00 -14.81
CA ALA A 77 -3.56 8.68 -14.63
C ALA A 77 -3.20 8.88 -13.15
N SER A 78 -4.17 9.31 -12.32
CA SER A 78 -3.96 9.47 -10.88
C SER A 78 -3.61 8.15 -10.18
N SER A 79 -4.25 7.05 -10.55
CA SER A 79 -3.94 5.73 -9.99
C SER A 79 -2.54 5.23 -10.37
N LEU A 80 -2.07 5.54 -11.58
CA LEU A 80 -0.71 5.23 -12.02
C LEU A 80 0.33 6.09 -11.29
N ILE A 81 0.02 7.36 -11.02
CA ILE A 81 0.85 8.24 -10.20
C ILE A 81 0.92 7.72 -8.76
N ASP A 82 -0.21 7.38 -8.15
CA ASP A 82 -0.25 6.81 -6.80
C ASP A 82 0.62 5.57 -6.69
N MET A 83 0.53 4.67 -7.68
CA MET A 83 1.37 3.47 -7.75
C MET A 83 2.87 3.83 -7.82
N ALA A 84 3.22 4.82 -8.65
CA ALA A 84 4.61 5.24 -8.81
C ALA A 84 5.15 5.93 -7.55
N VAL A 85 4.35 6.79 -6.91
CA VAL A 85 4.69 7.44 -5.63
C VAL A 85 4.94 6.38 -4.55
N LEU A 86 4.08 5.37 -4.46
CA LEU A 86 4.25 4.27 -3.51
C LEU A 86 5.38 3.30 -3.89
N GLY A 87 5.97 3.42 -5.08
CA GLY A 87 7.00 2.50 -5.56
C GLY A 87 6.50 1.08 -5.78
N LEU A 88 5.22 0.91 -6.12
CA LEU A 88 4.56 -0.37 -6.27
C LEU A 88 4.54 -0.84 -7.73
N ASN A 89 4.36 -2.15 -7.92
CA ASN A 89 4.24 -2.76 -9.23
C ASN A 89 3.06 -3.75 -9.24
N ALA A 90 2.05 -3.47 -10.08
CA ALA A 90 0.88 -4.33 -10.21
C ALA A 90 1.23 -5.73 -10.74
N SER A 91 2.21 -5.84 -11.62
CA SER A 91 2.68 -7.13 -12.15
C SER A 91 3.33 -8.03 -11.08
N LYS A 92 3.75 -7.45 -9.93
CA LYS A 92 4.29 -8.19 -8.77
C LYS A 92 3.23 -8.48 -7.70
N GLY A 93 1.94 -8.22 -7.97
CA GLY A 93 0.89 -8.39 -6.97
C GLY A 93 0.98 -7.43 -5.77
N GLN A 94 1.72 -6.33 -5.90
CA GLN A 94 1.87 -5.33 -4.83
C GLN A 94 0.69 -4.37 -4.75
N CYS A 95 -0.07 -4.24 -5.83
CA CYS A 95 -1.28 -3.43 -5.89
C CYS A 95 -2.24 -3.94 -6.95
N TYR A 96 -3.49 -3.49 -6.86
CA TYR A 96 -4.56 -3.79 -7.79
C TYR A 96 -5.27 -2.52 -8.21
N PHE A 97 -5.85 -2.52 -9.41
CA PHE A 97 -6.71 -1.46 -9.89
C PHE A 97 -8.17 -1.90 -9.77
N VAL A 98 -8.99 -1.08 -9.13
CA VAL A 98 -10.40 -1.39 -8.86
C VAL A 98 -11.29 -0.27 -9.37
N PRO A 99 -12.30 -0.57 -10.20
CA PRO A 99 -13.21 0.44 -10.71
C PRO A 99 -14.31 0.72 -9.68
N TYR A 100 -14.53 1.99 -9.35
CA TYR A 100 -15.63 2.48 -8.53
C TYR A 100 -16.34 3.63 -9.24
N ASN A 101 -17.62 3.47 -9.57
CA ASN A 101 -18.43 4.53 -10.19
C ASN A 101 -17.72 5.23 -11.38
N ASN A 102 -17.20 4.43 -12.32
CA ASN A 102 -16.42 4.90 -13.47
C ASN A 102 -15.07 5.57 -13.16
N LYS A 103 -14.62 5.54 -11.92
CA LYS A 103 -13.27 6.00 -11.52
C LYS A 103 -12.39 4.82 -11.18
N LEU A 104 -11.15 4.86 -11.65
CA LEU A 104 -10.13 3.88 -11.29
C LEU A 104 -9.52 4.27 -9.94
N SER A 105 -9.28 3.27 -9.11
CA SER A 105 -8.61 3.43 -7.82
C SER A 105 -7.51 2.42 -7.65
N LEU A 106 -6.35 2.87 -7.16
CA LEU A 106 -5.28 2.00 -6.73
C LEU A 106 -5.60 1.42 -5.34
N GLN A 107 -5.46 0.11 -5.21
CA GLN A 107 -5.51 -0.58 -3.91
C GLN A 107 -4.19 -1.31 -3.67
N PRO A 108 -3.34 -0.87 -2.74
CA PRO A 108 -2.17 -1.62 -2.34
C PRO A 108 -2.57 -2.96 -1.71
N SER A 109 -1.91 -4.04 -2.11
CA SER A 109 -1.99 -5.30 -1.37
C SER A 109 -1.30 -5.14 0.00
N TYR A 110 -1.45 -6.11 0.90
CA TYR A 110 -0.73 -6.02 2.17
C TYR A 110 0.81 -6.04 1.97
N PHE A 111 1.30 -6.75 0.95
CA PHE A 111 2.71 -6.67 0.54
C PHE A 111 3.09 -5.27 0.05
N GLY A 112 2.23 -4.65 -0.74
CA GLY A 112 2.44 -3.26 -1.18
C GLY A 112 2.44 -2.27 -0.03
N LYS A 113 1.58 -2.46 0.98
CA LYS A 113 1.58 -1.63 2.19
C LYS A 113 2.89 -1.77 2.96
N ILE A 114 3.37 -3.00 3.18
CA ILE A 114 4.68 -3.23 3.80
C ILE A 114 5.78 -2.51 3.03
N MET A 115 5.79 -2.64 1.70
CA MET A 115 6.79 -1.98 0.85
C MET A 115 6.74 -0.46 0.96
N ALA A 116 5.54 0.13 0.97
CA ALA A 116 5.36 1.57 1.08
C ALA A 116 5.79 2.10 2.46
N ILE A 117 5.41 1.42 3.54
CA ILE A 117 5.79 1.81 4.92
C ILE A 117 7.31 1.71 5.13
N LYS A 118 7.96 0.70 4.58
CA LYS A 118 9.43 0.54 4.66
C LYS A 118 10.20 1.68 3.96
N ARG A 119 9.54 2.53 3.19
CA ARG A 119 10.15 3.73 2.60
C ARG A 119 10.09 4.95 3.51
N ILE A 120 9.30 4.91 4.56
CA ILE A 120 9.28 5.99 5.56
C ILE A 120 10.63 6.01 6.27
N LYS A 121 11.21 7.20 6.41
CA LYS A 121 12.51 7.39 7.03
C LYS A 121 12.54 6.79 8.43
N GLY A 122 13.55 5.97 8.71
CA GLY A 122 13.72 5.33 10.02
C GLY A 122 12.85 4.08 10.23
N VAL A 123 12.07 3.62 9.24
CA VAL A 123 11.46 2.30 9.26
C VAL A 123 12.46 1.27 8.73
N ILE A 124 12.81 0.28 9.55
CA ILE A 124 13.79 -0.75 9.21
C ILE A 124 13.10 -1.97 8.60
N ASP A 125 12.07 -2.51 9.27
CA ASP A 125 11.36 -3.71 8.82
C ASP A 125 9.96 -3.78 9.42
N ILE A 126 9.14 -4.71 8.90
CA ILE A 126 7.81 -5.03 9.42
C ILE A 126 7.72 -6.53 9.61
N ARG A 127 7.35 -6.96 10.81
CA ARG A 127 7.15 -8.34 11.19
C ARG A 127 5.72 -8.58 11.62
N THR A 128 5.17 -9.72 11.27
CA THR A 128 3.80 -10.10 11.62
C THR A 128 3.66 -11.60 11.69
N ASP A 129 2.81 -12.07 12.58
CA ASP A 129 2.38 -13.47 12.58
C ASP A 129 1.03 -13.59 13.32
N VAL A 130 0.44 -14.77 13.23
CA VAL A 130 -0.72 -15.16 14.03
C VAL A 130 -0.28 -15.72 15.38
N ILE A 131 -1.15 -15.59 16.37
CA ILE A 131 -0.97 -16.16 17.70
C ILE A 131 -1.91 -17.36 17.79
N TYR A 132 -1.36 -18.55 18.02
CA TYR A 132 -2.12 -19.77 18.27
C TYR A 132 -2.24 -20.06 19.77
N LYS A 133 -3.19 -20.87 20.18
CA LYS A 133 -3.40 -21.26 21.60
C LYS A 133 -2.16 -21.83 22.28
N ASP A 134 -1.35 -22.60 21.52
CA ASP A 134 -0.10 -23.22 22.02
C ASP A 134 1.15 -22.37 21.74
N THR A 135 0.99 -21.10 21.42
CA THR A 135 2.12 -20.16 21.33
C THR A 135 2.46 -19.66 22.74
N GLU A 136 3.69 -19.85 23.15
CA GLU A 136 4.18 -19.25 24.42
C GLU A 136 4.67 -17.82 24.13
N TYR A 137 4.01 -16.85 24.72
CA TYR A 137 4.33 -15.43 24.54
C TYR A 137 4.21 -14.65 25.84
N GLU A 138 4.84 -13.50 25.88
CA GLU A 138 4.74 -12.52 26.94
C GLU A 138 4.23 -11.20 26.36
N LEU A 139 3.22 -10.63 26.98
CA LEU A 139 2.77 -9.28 26.66
C LEU A 139 3.56 -8.29 27.52
N LEU A 140 4.11 -7.30 26.86
CA LEU A 140 4.85 -6.22 27.49
C LEU A 140 4.07 -4.92 27.29
N VAL A 141 4.22 -4.00 28.22
CA VAL A 141 3.71 -2.64 28.12
C VAL A 141 4.88 -1.70 28.35
N ASP A 142 5.11 -0.77 27.44
CA ASP A 142 6.15 0.23 27.60
C ASP A 142 5.75 1.32 28.61
N GLU A 143 6.67 2.21 28.93
CA GLU A 143 6.45 3.31 29.88
C GLU A 143 5.35 4.31 29.44
N TYR A 144 4.94 4.27 28.16
CA TYR A 144 3.89 5.08 27.58
C TYR A 144 2.55 4.35 27.47
N GLY A 145 2.49 3.08 27.91
CA GLY A 145 1.29 2.25 27.85
C GLY A 145 1.04 1.58 26.49
N ASN A 146 2.04 1.50 25.62
CA ASN A 146 1.91 0.79 24.36
C ASN A 146 2.16 -0.71 24.57
N ASP A 147 1.27 -1.52 23.97
CA ASP A 147 1.41 -2.97 23.99
C ASP A 147 2.56 -3.43 23.09
N ASP A 148 3.31 -4.44 23.55
CA ASP A 148 4.25 -5.21 22.75
C ASP A 148 4.15 -6.70 23.08
N ILE A 149 4.70 -7.58 22.25
CA ILE A 149 4.64 -9.03 22.41
C ILE A 149 5.99 -9.66 22.12
N VAL A 150 6.41 -10.55 23.00
CA VAL A 150 7.60 -11.38 22.81
C VAL A 150 7.17 -12.83 22.68
N ILE A 151 7.44 -13.42 21.51
CA ILE A 151 7.21 -14.85 21.30
C ILE A 151 8.39 -15.63 21.91
N LYS A 152 8.10 -16.43 22.94
CA LYS A 152 9.10 -17.29 23.61
C LYS A 152 9.28 -18.60 22.84
N ASN A 153 8.17 -19.29 22.53
CA ASN A 153 8.15 -20.49 21.71
C ASN A 153 6.99 -20.43 20.72
N ALA A 154 7.29 -20.73 19.46
CA ALA A 154 6.28 -20.81 18.42
C ALA A 154 5.38 -22.04 18.63
N CYS A 155 4.10 -21.92 18.28
CA CYS A 155 3.19 -23.06 18.26
C CYS A 155 3.75 -24.21 17.42
N PRO A 156 3.73 -25.47 17.88
CA PRO A 156 4.12 -26.64 17.10
C PRO A 156 3.36 -26.69 15.76
N LEU A 157 4.02 -27.15 14.69
CA LEU A 157 3.46 -27.14 13.34
C LEU A 157 2.17 -27.97 13.22
N ASP A 158 2.12 -29.10 13.89
CA ASP A 158 0.97 -30.03 13.93
C ASP A 158 -0.28 -29.45 14.63
N LYS A 159 -0.08 -28.39 15.42
CA LYS A 159 -1.16 -27.67 16.14
C LYS A 159 -1.61 -26.37 15.50
N ARG A 160 -0.97 -25.97 14.40
CA ARG A 160 -1.30 -24.76 13.65
C ARG A 160 -2.52 -24.98 12.77
N SER A 161 -3.69 -24.86 13.36
CA SER A 161 -4.97 -24.90 12.66
C SER A 161 -5.73 -23.59 12.81
N PHE A 162 -6.68 -23.32 11.93
CA PHE A 162 -7.50 -22.10 11.97
C PHE A 162 -8.29 -21.99 13.27
N ASP A 163 -8.78 -23.12 13.82
CA ASP A 163 -9.52 -23.16 15.07
C ASP A 163 -8.66 -22.85 16.31
N ASN A 164 -7.36 -22.91 16.16
CA ASN A 164 -6.39 -22.61 17.21
C ASN A 164 -5.87 -21.18 17.17
N ILE A 165 -6.25 -20.35 16.18
CA ILE A 165 -5.87 -18.94 16.14
C ILE A 165 -6.62 -18.20 17.26
N ILE A 166 -5.88 -17.42 18.07
CA ILE A 166 -6.43 -16.57 19.13
C ILE A 166 -6.24 -15.08 18.84
N GLY A 167 -5.34 -14.74 17.92
CA GLY A 167 -5.05 -13.36 17.53
C GLY A 167 -3.96 -13.26 16.51
N ALA A 168 -3.51 -12.03 16.27
CA ALA A 168 -2.37 -11.74 15.41
C ALA A 168 -1.67 -10.46 15.88
N TRP A 169 -0.40 -10.32 15.54
CA TRP A 169 0.40 -9.16 15.86
C TRP A 169 1.16 -8.65 14.64
N CYS A 170 1.45 -7.36 14.65
CA CYS A 170 2.31 -6.69 13.66
C CYS A 170 3.22 -5.71 14.39
N ARG A 171 4.52 -5.79 14.12
CA ARG A 171 5.53 -4.89 14.66
C ARG A 171 6.27 -4.20 13.53
N ILE A 172 6.33 -2.89 13.59
CA ILE A 172 7.16 -2.04 12.75
C ILE A 172 8.45 -1.80 13.53
N ILE A 173 9.58 -2.25 12.98
CA ILE A 173 10.90 -2.07 13.57
C ILE A 173 11.42 -0.72 13.13
N LEU A 174 11.83 0.10 14.08
CA LEU A 174 12.17 1.50 13.92
C LEU A 174 13.65 1.76 14.29
N ASP A 175 14.19 2.76 13.63
CA ASP A 175 15.44 3.39 14.03
C ASP A 175 15.17 4.29 15.24
N LYS A 176 15.76 3.94 16.38
CA LYS A 176 15.60 4.65 17.65
C LYS A 176 16.06 6.09 17.60
N GLU A 177 17.10 6.38 16.81
CA GLU A 177 17.62 7.76 16.67
C GLU A 177 16.61 8.67 15.92
N VAL A 178 15.81 8.08 15.03
CA VAL A 178 14.80 8.84 14.24
C VAL A 178 13.48 8.94 15.00
N TRP A 179 13.04 7.85 15.63
CA TRP A 179 11.68 7.74 16.20
C TRP A 179 11.61 7.83 17.72
N GLY A 180 12.76 7.76 18.42
CA GLY A 180 12.82 7.69 19.88
C GLY A 180 12.37 6.34 20.46
N SER A 181 11.90 5.42 19.63
CA SER A 181 11.48 4.06 19.97
C SER A 181 12.09 3.05 19.00
N GLU A 182 12.29 1.82 19.45
CA GLU A 182 12.83 0.73 18.63
C GLU A 182 11.75 -0.02 17.85
N SER A 183 10.49 0.12 18.24
CA SER A 183 9.38 -0.52 17.55
C SER A 183 8.05 0.18 17.80
N TYR A 184 7.10 -0.08 16.91
CA TYR A 184 5.67 0.18 17.08
C TYR A 184 4.91 -1.12 16.86
N CYS A 185 4.19 -1.60 17.88
CA CYS A 185 3.49 -2.88 17.84
C CYS A 185 1.98 -2.69 17.86
N CYS A 186 1.27 -3.57 17.20
CA CYS A 186 -0.17 -3.64 17.20
C CYS A 186 -0.59 -5.10 17.36
N ILE A 187 -1.39 -5.40 18.36
CA ILE A 187 -1.92 -6.73 18.65
C ILE A 187 -3.43 -6.69 18.50
N MET A 188 -3.98 -7.72 17.87
CA MET A 188 -5.42 -7.88 17.71
C MET A 188 -5.86 -9.27 18.20
N THR A 189 -6.91 -9.31 19.01
CA THR A 189 -7.58 -10.56 19.32
C THR A 189 -8.34 -11.06 18.09
N LEU A 190 -8.63 -12.36 18.03
CA LEU A 190 -9.43 -12.95 16.94
C LEU A 190 -10.82 -12.30 16.86
N GLU A 191 -11.43 -11.93 17.98
CA GLU A 191 -12.71 -11.22 18.01
C GLU A 191 -12.62 -9.85 17.31
N GLN A 192 -11.57 -9.07 17.56
CA GLN A 192 -11.34 -7.78 16.90
C GLN A 192 -11.10 -7.95 15.39
N ILE A 193 -10.39 -9.01 14.99
CA ILE A 193 -10.16 -9.35 13.60
C ILE A 193 -11.49 -9.68 12.91
N HIS A 194 -12.33 -10.53 13.52
CA HIS A 194 -13.65 -10.86 12.99
C HIS A 194 -14.57 -9.63 12.91
N LYS A 195 -14.56 -8.74 13.90
CA LYS A 195 -15.28 -7.47 13.83
C LYS A 195 -14.84 -6.63 12.63
N SER A 196 -13.53 -6.61 12.34
CA SER A 196 -12.99 -5.94 11.15
C SER A 196 -13.48 -6.58 9.84
N TRP A 197 -13.45 -7.92 9.75
CA TRP A 197 -13.94 -8.65 8.57
C TRP A 197 -15.43 -8.43 8.30
N ASN A 198 -16.23 -8.27 9.36
CA ASN A 198 -17.67 -8.06 9.27
C ASN A 198 -18.04 -6.68 8.64
N GLN A 199 -17.10 -5.73 8.57
CA GLN A 199 -17.31 -4.46 7.88
C GLN A 199 -17.25 -4.61 6.34
N GLY A 200 -16.55 -5.62 5.82
CA GLY A 200 -16.46 -5.87 4.39
C GLY A 200 -17.77 -6.49 3.83
N SER A 201 -18.01 -6.31 2.53
CA SER A 201 -19.20 -6.80 1.83
C SER A 201 -19.44 -8.30 2.00
N MET A 202 -18.37 -9.10 2.06
CA MET A 202 -18.44 -10.56 2.26
C MET A 202 -18.51 -10.99 3.73
N LYS A 203 -18.49 -10.05 4.69
CA LYS A 203 -18.59 -10.28 6.14
C LYS A 203 -17.72 -11.45 6.64
N GLY A 204 -16.46 -11.49 6.19
CA GLY A 204 -15.52 -12.57 6.55
C GLY A 204 -15.81 -13.94 5.93
N LYS A 205 -16.70 -14.05 4.97
CA LYS A 205 -17.11 -15.32 4.35
C LYS A 205 -16.55 -15.51 2.94
N SER A 206 -15.57 -14.74 2.52
CA SER A 206 -14.91 -14.98 1.21
C SER A 206 -14.09 -16.28 1.26
N PRO A 207 -13.84 -16.91 0.09
CA PRO A 207 -12.98 -18.11 0.03
C PRO A 207 -11.61 -17.91 0.69
N ALA A 208 -11.05 -16.69 0.61
CA ALA A 208 -9.78 -16.37 1.26
C ALA A 208 -9.86 -16.41 2.79
N HIS A 209 -10.95 -15.91 3.39
CA HIS A 209 -11.15 -15.96 4.84
C HIS A 209 -11.40 -17.39 5.36
N ILE A 210 -12.00 -18.26 4.54
CA ILE A 210 -12.29 -19.64 4.91
C ILE A 210 -11.06 -20.53 4.76
N ASN A 211 -10.33 -20.39 3.65
CA ASN A 211 -9.25 -21.32 3.30
C ASN A 211 -7.86 -20.84 3.77
N PHE A 212 -7.69 -19.54 4.04
CA PHE A 212 -6.43 -18.91 4.39
C PHE A 212 -6.64 -17.90 5.54
N ALA A 213 -7.29 -18.34 6.61
CA ALA A 213 -7.66 -17.46 7.72
C ALA A 213 -6.44 -16.86 8.42
N ASP A 214 -5.32 -17.58 8.52
CA ASP A 214 -4.05 -17.10 9.05
C ASP A 214 -3.49 -15.92 8.23
N GLU A 215 -3.47 -16.03 6.91
CA GLU A 215 -3.03 -14.95 6.04
C GLU A 215 -3.99 -13.73 6.11
N MET A 216 -5.29 -13.98 6.26
CA MET A 216 -6.26 -12.90 6.42
C MET A 216 -6.15 -12.22 7.79
N CYS A 217 -5.79 -12.95 8.86
CA CYS A 217 -5.46 -12.37 10.16
C CYS A 217 -4.22 -11.46 10.07
N LYS A 218 -3.15 -11.94 9.44
CA LYS A 218 -1.93 -11.14 9.19
C LYS A 218 -2.26 -9.88 8.40
N LYS A 219 -2.99 -10.01 7.29
CA LYS A 219 -3.44 -8.87 6.48
C LYS A 219 -4.18 -7.83 7.33
N THR A 220 -5.06 -8.27 8.19
CA THR A 220 -5.91 -7.39 9.01
C THR A 220 -5.08 -6.61 10.03
N VAL A 221 -4.19 -7.29 10.77
CA VAL A 221 -3.35 -6.62 11.78
C VAL A 221 -2.32 -5.69 11.13
N ILE A 222 -1.74 -6.06 9.96
CA ILE A 222 -0.85 -5.18 9.18
C ILE A 222 -1.59 -3.91 8.79
N ASN A 223 -2.80 -4.02 8.23
CA ASN A 223 -3.60 -2.87 7.82
C ASN A 223 -3.85 -1.92 8.99
N ARG A 224 -4.20 -2.44 10.16
CA ARG A 224 -4.43 -1.64 11.37
C ARG A 224 -3.15 -0.98 11.85
N CYS A 225 -2.06 -1.75 11.97
CA CYS A 225 -0.77 -1.28 12.44
C CYS A 225 -0.22 -0.16 11.54
N CYS A 226 -0.21 -0.40 10.22
CA CYS A 226 0.26 0.58 9.24
C CYS A 226 -0.60 1.85 9.25
N LYS A 227 -1.94 1.74 9.31
CA LYS A 227 -2.85 2.89 9.37
C LYS A 227 -2.59 3.76 10.60
N ASN A 228 -2.48 3.13 11.78
CA ASN A 228 -2.24 3.85 13.02
C ASN A 228 -0.86 4.52 13.01
N PHE A 229 0.18 3.80 12.59
CA PHE A 229 1.54 4.31 12.50
C PHE A 229 1.64 5.53 11.58
N VAL A 230 1.10 5.44 10.36
CA VAL A 230 1.16 6.53 9.37
C VAL A 230 0.36 7.75 9.84
N ASN A 231 -0.80 7.56 10.46
CA ASN A 231 -1.60 8.65 10.99
C ASN A 231 -0.97 9.35 12.21
N SER A 232 -0.04 8.69 12.90
CA SER A 232 0.73 9.28 14.00
C SER A 232 2.06 9.92 13.56
N ALA A 233 2.49 9.71 12.30
CA ALA A 233 3.71 10.30 11.75
C ALA A 233 3.58 11.82 11.62
N LYS A 234 4.66 12.53 11.98
CA LYS A 234 4.68 14.00 12.00
C LYS A 234 4.90 14.64 10.62
N ASP A 235 5.36 13.88 9.65
CA ASP A 235 5.71 14.39 8.33
C ASP A 235 4.50 14.41 7.40
N GLN A 236 4.22 15.58 6.80
CA GLN A 236 3.27 15.74 5.69
C GLN A 236 3.99 15.46 4.35
N ASP A 237 4.58 14.28 4.20
CA ASP A 237 5.22 13.87 2.96
C ASP A 237 4.16 13.34 1.99
N ILE A 238 4.36 13.61 0.69
CA ILE A 238 3.55 13.09 -0.42
C ILE A 238 3.39 11.56 -0.33
N LEU A 239 4.42 10.85 0.13
CA LEU A 239 4.37 9.41 0.37
C LEU A 239 3.33 9.05 1.43
N ILE A 240 3.35 9.71 2.59
CA ILE A 240 2.43 9.48 3.71
C ILE A 240 0.99 9.80 3.30
N GLU A 241 0.78 10.93 2.63
CA GLU A 241 -0.53 11.31 2.11
C GLU A 241 -1.08 10.26 1.14
N THR A 242 -0.23 9.77 0.22
CA THR A 242 -0.63 8.76 -0.75
C THR A 242 -0.91 7.41 -0.08
N ILE A 243 -0.14 7.00 0.94
CA ILE A 243 -0.42 5.80 1.75
C ILE A 243 -1.80 5.92 2.41
N ASN A 244 -2.09 7.04 3.05
CA ASN A 244 -3.38 7.27 3.70
C ASN A 244 -4.54 7.23 2.71
N ARG A 245 -4.43 7.95 1.60
CA ARG A 245 -5.47 8.03 0.57
C ARG A 245 -5.78 6.65 -0.04
N THR A 246 -4.76 5.85 -0.31
CA THR A 246 -4.94 4.53 -0.94
C THR A 246 -5.30 3.43 0.06
N SER A 247 -5.06 3.63 1.36
CA SER A 247 -5.36 2.64 2.41
C SER A 247 -6.79 2.71 2.95
N SER A 248 -7.48 3.84 2.82
CA SER A 248 -8.82 4.06 3.37
C SER A 248 -9.95 3.32 2.67
N SER A 249 -9.70 2.69 1.53
CA SER A 249 -10.74 2.17 0.63
C SER A 249 -11.20 0.73 0.88
N GLU A 250 -10.67 0.03 1.88
CA GLU A 250 -11.11 -1.37 2.12
C GLU A 250 -12.43 -1.48 2.91
N TYR A 251 -12.84 -0.43 3.65
CA TYR A 251 -13.98 -0.51 4.58
C TYR A 251 -14.88 0.73 4.62
N GLU A 252 -14.52 1.81 3.93
CA GLU A 252 -15.32 3.03 3.89
C GLU A 252 -15.74 3.32 2.44
N GLU A 253 -17.02 3.62 2.23
CA GLU A 253 -17.43 4.40 1.06
C GLU A 253 -16.59 5.68 1.10
N ARG A 254 -15.69 5.85 0.13
CA ARG A 254 -14.83 7.03 0.09
C ARG A 254 -15.69 8.26 0.15
N PRO A 255 -15.44 9.21 1.06
CA PRO A 255 -16.02 10.52 0.90
C PRO A 255 -15.60 11.00 -0.49
N THR A 256 -16.58 11.30 -1.32
CA THR A 256 -16.36 11.94 -2.61
C THR A 256 -15.65 13.25 -2.29
N ILE A 257 -14.33 13.29 -2.53
CA ILE A 257 -13.63 14.57 -2.60
C ILE A 257 -14.23 15.22 -3.83
N THR A 258 -15.25 16.03 -3.62
CA THR A 258 -15.71 17.00 -4.61
C THR A 258 -14.50 17.87 -4.88
N PRO A 259 -14.08 18.04 -6.13
CA PRO A 259 -13.05 19.01 -6.46
C PRO A 259 -13.63 20.41 -6.33
N SER A 260 -13.85 20.84 -5.08
CA SER A 260 -13.98 22.25 -4.79
C SER A 260 -12.57 22.74 -4.55
N GLU A 261 -12.09 23.57 -5.48
CA GLU A 261 -10.85 24.32 -5.40
C GLU A 261 -9.56 23.70 -5.95
N ALA A 262 -9.63 22.87 -6.99
CA ALA A 262 -8.57 22.93 -7.96
C ALA A 262 -8.75 24.23 -8.75
N LYS A 263 -8.07 25.30 -8.37
CA LYS A 263 -7.91 26.46 -9.24
C LYS A 263 -7.39 25.95 -10.56
N VAL A 264 -8.20 26.05 -11.60
CA VAL A 264 -7.80 25.91 -12.98
C VAL A 264 -6.68 26.92 -13.19
N ILE A 265 -5.45 26.44 -13.27
CA ILE A 265 -4.36 27.26 -13.77
C ILE A 265 -4.53 27.14 -15.29
N ASP A 266 -5.14 28.15 -15.88
CA ASP A 266 -5.14 28.34 -17.33
C ASP A 266 -3.68 28.35 -17.82
N LEU A 267 -3.35 27.42 -18.72
CA LEU A 267 -2.11 27.37 -19.50
C LEU A 267 -2.42 27.86 -20.89
#